data_61e160f7ff483fdc4768d06d860b5a5e
#
_entry.id   61e160f7ff483fdc4768d06d860b5a5e
#
_cell.length_a   1.000
_cell.length_b   1.000
_cell.length_c   1.000
_cell.angle_alpha   90.00
_cell.angle_beta   90.00
_cell.angle_gamma   90.00
#
_symmetry.space_group_name_H-M   'P 1'
#
loop_
_entity.id
_entity.type
_entity.pdbx_description
1 polymer ?
#
loop_
_entity_poly.entity_id
_entity_poly.type
_entity_poly.pdbx_seq_one_letter_code
_entity_poly.pdbx_strand_id
1 'polypeptide(L)'
;MPIVIAILNQKGGSGKTTIATNLAHALQRDGKKVLLVDSDPQGSTRDWNEANEGNIIPVVGLDRETLAKDLQAISQSYDLIVIDGAPQIAKLSAAAVKAADLVIIPVQPSPYDIWACADLVDIIAARHEVTDGKPKAVFAISRAIKNTKLSTEISSALAEYNLPILKAGTSQRVAYPTTAAEGLTVFNDSSSDAAKEIEAMKQEVLEVIYGA
;
A
#
# COMPACT_ATOMS: atom_id res chain seq x y z
N MET A 1 -8.73 -14.56 -11.57
CA MET A 1 -7.65 -14.42 -10.57
C MET A 1 -7.92 -13.15 -9.80
N PRO A 2 -7.62 -13.09 -8.49
CA PRO A 2 -7.77 -11.87 -7.72
C PRO A 2 -6.85 -10.78 -8.25
N ILE A 3 -7.20 -9.53 -8.02
CA ILE A 3 -6.32 -8.39 -8.28
C ILE A 3 -5.39 -8.22 -7.08
N VAL A 4 -4.11 -8.07 -7.33
CA VAL A 4 -3.08 -7.92 -6.30
C VAL A 4 -2.57 -6.49 -6.26
N ILE A 5 -2.74 -5.84 -5.10
CA ILE A 5 -2.27 -4.48 -4.82
C ILE A 5 -1.11 -4.57 -3.83
N ALA A 6 0.07 -4.11 -4.17
CA ALA A 6 1.22 -4.10 -3.27
C ALA A 6 1.54 -2.68 -2.80
N ILE A 7 1.68 -2.49 -1.49
CA ILE A 7 2.07 -1.22 -0.87
C ILE A 7 3.57 -1.32 -0.54
N LEU A 8 4.40 -0.71 -1.35
CA LEU A 8 5.85 -0.90 -1.30
C LEU A 8 6.59 0.44 -1.14
N ASN A 9 7.60 0.47 -0.31
CA ASN A 9 8.62 1.50 -0.25
C ASN A 9 9.80 0.95 0.57
N GLN A 10 11.03 1.21 0.14
CA GLN A 10 12.23 0.75 0.85
C GLN A 10 12.45 1.49 2.17
N LYS A 11 11.89 2.69 2.33
CA LYS A 11 12.02 3.46 3.56
C LYS A 11 11.09 2.94 4.67
N GLY A 12 11.65 2.73 5.87
CA GLY A 12 10.87 2.48 7.07
C GLY A 12 10.03 3.71 7.46
N GLY A 13 8.83 3.49 8.00
CA GLY A 13 7.95 4.57 8.46
C GLY A 13 7.24 5.36 7.35
N SER A 14 7.35 4.97 6.08
CA SER A 14 6.68 5.66 4.96
C SER A 14 5.15 5.53 4.95
N GLY A 15 4.56 4.71 5.82
CA GLY A 15 3.11 4.53 5.92
C GLY A 15 2.57 3.27 5.21
N LYS A 16 3.41 2.33 4.81
CA LYS A 16 3.01 1.08 4.14
C LYS A 16 1.92 0.33 4.90
N THR A 17 2.22 -0.11 6.12
CA THR A 17 1.27 -0.85 6.96
C THR A 17 -0.01 -0.07 7.23
N THR A 18 0.11 1.24 7.50
CA THR A 18 -1.05 2.12 7.71
C THR A 18 -1.97 2.12 6.49
N ILE A 19 -1.41 2.30 5.28
CA ILE A 19 -2.21 2.30 4.05
C ILE A 19 -2.72 0.89 3.76
N ALA A 20 -1.90 -0.15 3.91
CA ALA A 20 -2.29 -1.53 3.61
C ALA A 20 -3.48 -2.00 4.45
N THR A 21 -3.44 -1.84 5.77
CA THR A 21 -4.51 -2.25 6.69
C THR A 21 -5.80 -1.47 6.44
N ASN A 22 -5.70 -0.16 6.29
CA ASN A 22 -6.87 0.71 6.10
C ASN A 22 -7.49 0.55 4.70
N LEU A 23 -6.68 0.46 3.64
CA LEU A 23 -7.17 0.24 2.27
C LEU A 23 -7.82 -1.15 2.13
N ALA A 24 -7.21 -2.19 2.69
CA ALA A 24 -7.77 -3.54 2.66
C ALA A 24 -9.15 -3.59 3.35
N HIS A 25 -9.28 -2.94 4.51
CA HIS A 25 -10.58 -2.85 5.18
C HIS A 25 -11.59 -2.01 4.39
N ALA A 26 -11.18 -0.89 3.78
CA ALA A 26 -12.06 -0.10 2.90
C ALA A 26 -12.62 -0.93 1.73
N LEU A 27 -11.78 -1.75 1.10
CA LEU A 27 -12.18 -2.65 0.02
C LEU A 27 -13.12 -3.76 0.51
N GLN A 28 -12.86 -4.32 1.69
CA GLN A 28 -13.73 -5.34 2.30
C GLN A 28 -15.12 -4.77 2.63
N ARG A 29 -15.19 -3.53 3.11
CA ARG A 29 -16.46 -2.84 3.42
C ARG A 29 -17.37 -2.69 2.19
N ASP A 30 -16.82 -2.69 0.99
CA ASP A 30 -17.58 -2.73 -0.26
C ASP A 30 -18.06 -4.15 -0.64
N GLY A 31 -17.97 -5.10 0.29
CA GLY A 31 -18.42 -6.48 0.10
C GLY A 31 -17.43 -7.36 -0.67
N LYS A 32 -16.20 -6.91 -0.92
CA LYS A 32 -15.15 -7.71 -1.55
C LYS A 32 -14.53 -8.68 -0.56
N LYS A 33 -14.16 -9.85 -1.04
CA LYS A 33 -13.35 -10.82 -0.28
C LYS A 33 -11.88 -10.40 -0.39
N VAL A 34 -11.33 -9.83 0.67
CA VAL A 34 -9.98 -9.29 0.71
C VAL A 34 -9.08 -10.15 1.59
N LEU A 35 -7.88 -10.45 1.09
CA LEU A 35 -6.77 -11.03 1.88
C LEU A 35 -5.71 -9.95 2.07
N LEU A 36 -5.25 -9.76 3.30
CA LEU A 36 -4.11 -8.91 3.61
C LEU A 36 -2.88 -9.80 3.83
N VAL A 37 -1.80 -9.50 3.12
CA VAL A 37 -0.54 -10.26 3.15
C VAL A 37 0.53 -9.42 3.80
N ASP A 38 1.08 -9.92 4.90
CA ASP A 38 2.26 -9.35 5.53
C ASP A 38 3.52 -9.96 4.91
N SER A 39 4.25 -9.18 4.12
CA SER A 39 5.53 -9.60 3.54
C SER A 39 6.74 -9.00 4.26
N ASP A 40 6.52 -8.33 5.39
CA ASP A 40 7.59 -7.82 6.24
C ASP A 40 7.95 -8.86 7.31
N PRO A 41 9.21 -9.31 7.41
CA PRO A 41 9.66 -10.18 8.49
C PRO A 41 9.43 -9.59 9.90
N GLN A 42 9.34 -8.25 10.03
CA GLN A 42 9.02 -7.59 11.31
C GLN A 42 7.59 -7.84 11.77
N GLY A 43 6.66 -8.19 10.86
CA GLY A 43 5.34 -8.67 11.22
C GLY A 43 4.35 -7.62 11.69
N SER A 44 4.54 -6.34 11.37
CA SER A 44 3.67 -5.25 11.86
C SER A 44 2.19 -5.44 11.53
N THR A 45 1.86 -6.00 10.37
CA THR A 45 0.47 -6.32 9.99
C THR A 45 -0.05 -7.53 10.76
N ARG A 46 0.80 -8.51 11.05
CA ARG A 46 0.45 -9.67 11.90
C ARG A 46 0.17 -9.24 13.33
N ASP A 47 1.01 -8.37 13.91
CA ASP A 47 0.82 -7.81 15.26
C ASP A 47 -0.50 -7.01 15.33
N TRP A 48 -0.79 -6.19 14.31
CA TRP A 48 -2.06 -5.47 14.20
C TRP A 48 -3.25 -6.44 14.14
N ASN A 49 -3.14 -7.53 13.41
CA ASN A 49 -4.20 -8.54 13.30
C ASN A 49 -4.39 -9.32 14.61
N GLU A 50 -3.32 -9.59 15.33
CA GLU A 50 -3.39 -10.23 16.65
C GLU A 50 -4.10 -9.32 17.66
N ALA A 51 -3.82 -8.01 17.64
CA ALA A 51 -4.47 -7.04 18.51
C ALA A 51 -6.00 -6.96 18.32
N ASN A 52 -6.52 -7.31 17.13
CA ASN A 52 -7.96 -7.41 16.87
C ASN A 52 -8.51 -8.84 16.83
N GLU A 53 -7.73 -9.82 17.27
CA GLU A 53 -8.12 -11.24 17.29
C GLU A 53 -8.54 -11.79 15.91
N GLY A 54 -8.04 -11.18 14.80
CA GLY A 54 -8.38 -11.56 13.44
C GLY A 54 -9.79 -11.19 12.98
N ASN A 55 -10.47 -10.29 13.69
CA ASN A 55 -11.89 -10.01 13.48
C ASN A 55 -12.20 -9.06 12.30
N ILE A 56 -11.18 -8.38 11.72
CA ILE A 56 -11.42 -7.40 10.67
C ILE A 56 -11.18 -8.00 9.29
N ILE A 57 -9.96 -8.47 9.01
CA ILE A 57 -9.55 -8.97 7.70
C ILE A 57 -8.69 -10.21 7.91
N PRO A 58 -8.82 -11.28 7.10
CA PRO A 58 -7.88 -12.38 7.14
C PRO A 58 -6.47 -11.90 6.77
N VAL A 59 -5.47 -12.24 7.59
CA VAL A 59 -4.07 -11.90 7.39
C VAL A 59 -3.22 -13.17 7.25
N VAL A 60 -2.26 -13.16 6.32
CA VAL A 60 -1.27 -14.22 6.17
C VAL A 60 0.13 -13.64 6.06
N GLY A 61 1.12 -14.26 6.72
CA GLY A 61 2.52 -13.91 6.58
C GLY A 61 3.16 -14.63 5.38
N LEU A 62 3.70 -13.88 4.41
CA LEU A 62 4.44 -14.41 3.26
C LEU A 62 5.70 -13.57 3.03
N ASP A 63 6.66 -13.67 3.93
CA ASP A 63 7.89 -12.89 3.99
C ASP A 63 9.09 -13.60 3.32
N ARG A 64 8.87 -14.19 2.14
CA ARG A 64 9.88 -14.93 1.38
C ARG A 64 9.81 -14.67 -0.12
N GLU A 65 10.90 -14.97 -0.82
CA GLU A 65 11.04 -14.75 -2.28
C GLU A 65 10.02 -15.56 -3.11
N THR A 66 9.45 -16.61 -2.55
CA THR A 66 8.42 -17.45 -3.18
C THR A 66 7.01 -16.84 -3.13
N LEU A 67 6.82 -15.65 -2.54
CA LEU A 67 5.54 -14.96 -2.32
C LEU A 67 4.60 -15.07 -3.53
N ALA A 68 5.06 -14.77 -4.74
CA ALA A 68 4.22 -14.82 -5.94
C ALA A 68 3.67 -16.21 -6.23
N LYS A 69 4.46 -17.27 -5.97
CA LYS A 69 4.03 -18.67 -6.13
C LYS A 69 3.08 -19.08 -5.01
N ASP A 70 3.39 -18.69 -3.78
CA ASP A 70 2.59 -19.05 -2.61
C ASP A 70 1.20 -18.40 -2.68
N LEU A 71 1.12 -17.15 -3.18
CA LEU A 71 -0.15 -16.47 -3.43
C LEU A 71 -1.04 -17.22 -4.42
N GLN A 72 -0.49 -17.80 -5.48
CA GLN A 72 -1.28 -18.56 -6.44
C GLN A 72 -2.03 -19.73 -5.79
N ALA A 73 -1.45 -20.34 -4.76
CA ALA A 73 -2.06 -21.47 -4.05
C ALA A 73 -3.25 -21.08 -3.16
N ILE A 74 -3.26 -19.85 -2.62
CA ILE A 74 -4.26 -19.40 -1.63
C ILE A 74 -5.26 -18.37 -2.18
N SER A 75 -5.00 -17.83 -3.36
CA SER A 75 -5.70 -16.67 -3.91
C SER A 75 -7.12 -16.94 -4.42
N GLN A 76 -7.48 -18.18 -4.72
CA GLN A 76 -8.73 -18.53 -5.43
C GLN A 76 -10.02 -18.12 -4.70
N SER A 77 -9.96 -17.91 -3.38
CA SER A 77 -11.11 -17.56 -2.54
C SER A 77 -11.32 -16.06 -2.38
N TYR A 78 -10.45 -15.22 -2.95
CA TYR A 78 -10.44 -13.78 -2.76
C TYR A 78 -10.66 -13.03 -4.06
N ASP A 79 -11.28 -11.84 -3.96
CA ASP A 79 -11.45 -10.90 -5.08
C ASP A 79 -10.23 -9.99 -5.21
N LEU A 80 -9.66 -9.59 -4.05
CA LEU A 80 -8.54 -8.67 -3.92
C LEU A 80 -7.52 -9.19 -2.90
N ILE A 81 -6.26 -8.92 -3.18
CA ILE A 81 -5.14 -9.18 -2.24
C ILE A 81 -4.40 -7.86 -2.06
N VAL A 82 -4.17 -7.47 -0.81
CA VAL A 82 -3.33 -6.32 -0.46
C VAL A 82 -2.05 -6.84 0.19
N ILE A 83 -0.89 -6.44 -0.33
CA ILE A 83 0.42 -6.83 0.21
C ILE A 83 1.01 -5.63 0.96
N ASP A 84 1.27 -5.79 2.25
CA ASP A 84 2.11 -4.88 3.05
C ASP A 84 3.57 -5.27 2.88
N GLY A 85 4.35 -4.40 2.25
CA GLY A 85 5.71 -4.69 1.83
C GLY A 85 6.77 -4.45 2.89
N ALA A 86 7.83 -5.26 2.86
CA ALA A 86 9.00 -5.09 3.71
C ALA A 86 9.83 -3.83 3.32
N PRO A 87 10.38 -3.08 4.30
CA PRO A 87 11.37 -2.06 4.01
C PRO A 87 12.74 -2.68 3.69
N GLN A 88 13.56 -1.99 2.88
CA GLN A 88 15.00 -2.28 2.66
C GLN A 88 15.37 -3.71 2.24
N ILE A 89 14.43 -4.54 1.79
CA ILE A 89 14.71 -5.90 1.33
C ILE A 89 14.37 -6.02 -0.15
N ALA A 90 15.34 -5.72 -1.01
CA ALA A 90 15.17 -5.68 -2.47
C ALA A 90 14.55 -6.96 -3.04
N LYS A 91 14.94 -8.14 -2.54
CA LYS A 91 14.41 -9.43 -3.02
C LYS A 91 12.91 -9.62 -2.68
N LEU A 92 12.47 -9.19 -1.50
CA LEU A 92 11.05 -9.24 -1.12
C LEU A 92 10.25 -8.20 -1.90
N SER A 93 10.79 -7.00 -2.13
CA SER A 93 10.18 -5.99 -2.99
C SER A 93 10.02 -6.52 -4.42
N ALA A 94 11.04 -7.14 -4.99
CA ALA A 94 10.96 -7.75 -6.31
C ALA A 94 9.94 -8.89 -6.39
N ALA A 95 9.83 -9.72 -5.33
CA ALA A 95 8.81 -10.77 -5.26
C ALA A 95 7.39 -10.20 -5.20
N ALA A 96 7.18 -9.12 -4.43
CA ALA A 96 5.90 -8.43 -4.35
C ALA A 96 5.55 -7.72 -5.67
N VAL A 97 6.49 -7.01 -6.31
CA VAL A 97 6.32 -6.41 -7.65
C VAL A 97 5.96 -7.47 -8.69
N LYS A 98 6.58 -8.65 -8.63
CA LYS A 98 6.27 -9.77 -9.53
C LYS A 98 4.84 -10.29 -9.37
N ALA A 99 4.30 -10.24 -8.16
CA ALA A 99 2.96 -10.73 -7.83
C ALA A 99 1.86 -9.69 -8.10
N ALA A 100 2.19 -8.40 -8.11
CA ALA A 100 1.24 -7.30 -8.13
C ALA A 100 0.67 -7.02 -9.53
N ASP A 101 -0.59 -6.55 -9.56
CA ASP A 101 -1.23 -5.86 -10.69
C ASP A 101 -1.08 -4.35 -10.55
N LEU A 102 -1.04 -3.84 -9.30
CA LEU A 102 -0.81 -2.45 -8.96
C LEU A 102 0.19 -2.34 -7.80
N VAL A 103 1.17 -1.44 -7.94
CA VAL A 103 2.06 -1.02 -6.85
C VAL A 103 1.69 0.39 -6.42
N ILE A 104 1.41 0.59 -5.15
CA ILE A 104 1.25 1.91 -4.52
C ILE A 104 2.52 2.20 -3.74
N ILE A 105 3.14 3.34 -4.00
CA ILE A 105 4.39 3.78 -3.37
C ILE A 105 4.07 4.94 -2.43
N PRO A 106 3.88 4.70 -1.12
CA PRO A 106 3.65 5.77 -0.15
C PRO A 106 4.92 6.59 0.07
N VAL A 107 4.84 7.92 -0.10
CA VAL A 107 5.96 8.85 0.03
C VAL A 107 5.59 9.97 0.99
N GLN A 108 6.43 10.20 2.00
CA GLN A 108 6.26 11.37 2.87
C GLN A 108 6.79 12.63 2.18
N PRO A 109 6.25 13.81 2.53
CA PRO A 109 6.72 15.11 2.06
C PRO A 109 8.16 15.43 2.52
N SER A 110 9.16 14.77 1.96
CA SER A 110 10.58 14.92 2.30
C SER A 110 11.45 14.54 1.11
N PRO A 111 12.50 15.32 0.77
CA PRO A 111 13.46 14.94 -0.28
C PRO A 111 14.07 13.56 -0.07
N TYR A 112 14.39 13.20 1.17
CA TYR A 112 14.95 11.89 1.52
C TYR A 112 14.00 10.73 1.22
N ASP A 113 12.67 10.95 1.33
CA ASP A 113 11.67 9.95 1.01
C ASP A 113 11.52 9.77 -0.51
N ILE A 114 11.62 10.87 -1.27
CA ILE A 114 11.59 10.86 -2.73
C ILE A 114 12.80 10.09 -3.26
N TRP A 115 13.99 10.41 -2.80
CA TRP A 115 15.22 9.73 -3.24
C TRP A 115 15.22 8.22 -2.90
N ALA A 116 14.62 7.86 -1.77
CA ALA A 116 14.49 6.46 -1.36
C ALA A 116 13.54 5.63 -2.27
N CYS A 117 12.82 6.27 -3.18
CA CYS A 117 11.95 5.55 -4.13
C CYS A 117 12.70 5.04 -5.37
N ALA A 118 13.88 5.57 -5.67
CA ALA A 118 14.61 5.31 -6.92
C ALA A 118 14.79 3.81 -7.18
N ASP A 119 15.36 3.08 -6.24
CA ASP A 119 15.61 1.64 -6.40
C ASP A 119 14.31 0.83 -6.63
N LEU A 120 13.21 1.22 -5.98
CA LEU A 120 11.92 0.55 -6.18
C LEU A 120 11.35 0.86 -7.57
N VAL A 121 11.48 2.09 -8.03
CA VAL A 121 11.07 2.49 -9.40
C VAL A 121 11.89 1.71 -10.43
N ASP A 122 13.19 1.54 -10.22
CA ASP A 122 14.05 0.74 -11.10
C ASP A 122 13.62 -0.74 -11.15
N ILE A 123 13.26 -1.33 -10.01
CA ILE A 123 12.71 -2.70 -9.96
C ILE A 123 11.40 -2.80 -10.76
N ILE A 124 10.52 -1.80 -10.64
CA ILE A 124 9.26 -1.76 -11.39
C ILE A 124 9.54 -1.58 -12.88
N ALA A 125 10.43 -0.67 -13.27
CA ALA A 125 10.81 -0.44 -14.66
C ALA A 125 11.39 -1.69 -15.32
N ALA A 126 12.32 -2.38 -14.65
CA ALA A 126 12.86 -3.65 -15.12
C ALA A 126 11.77 -4.73 -15.28
N ARG A 127 10.75 -4.72 -14.41
CA ARG A 127 9.61 -5.63 -14.55
C ARG A 127 8.74 -5.27 -15.75
N HIS A 128 8.52 -3.99 -16.02
CA HIS A 128 7.75 -3.50 -17.17
C HIS A 128 8.34 -3.99 -18.51
N GLU A 129 9.65 -3.99 -18.66
CA GLU A 129 10.34 -4.42 -19.88
C GLU A 129 10.01 -5.87 -20.28
N VAL A 130 9.70 -6.73 -19.32
CA VAL A 130 9.45 -8.17 -19.54
C VAL A 130 7.98 -8.57 -19.39
N THR A 131 7.07 -7.62 -19.11
CA THR A 131 5.67 -7.94 -18.79
C THR A 131 4.64 -7.04 -19.48
N ASP A 132 5.03 -6.33 -20.53
CA ASP A 132 4.14 -5.42 -21.24
C ASP A 132 3.54 -4.35 -20.32
N GLY A 133 4.39 -3.72 -19.49
CA GLY A 133 4.02 -2.62 -18.61
C GLY A 133 3.28 -3.00 -17.32
N LYS A 134 3.39 -4.24 -16.85
CA LYS A 134 2.82 -4.67 -15.56
C LYS A 134 3.91 -4.82 -14.48
N PRO A 135 3.58 -4.52 -13.20
CA PRO A 135 2.32 -3.93 -12.66
C PRO A 135 2.15 -2.46 -13.01
N LYS A 136 0.94 -1.92 -12.99
CA LYS A 136 0.74 -0.46 -12.88
C LYS A 136 1.40 0.03 -11.60
N ALA A 137 1.88 1.28 -11.58
CA ALA A 137 2.49 1.84 -10.38
C ALA A 137 2.06 3.30 -10.19
N VAL A 138 1.81 3.70 -8.93
CA VAL A 138 1.39 5.05 -8.57
C VAL A 138 2.04 5.48 -7.26
N PHE A 139 2.34 6.77 -7.13
CA PHE A 139 2.70 7.35 -5.85
C PHE A 139 1.46 7.73 -5.04
N ALA A 140 1.54 7.60 -3.71
CA ALA A 140 0.56 8.13 -2.77
C ALA A 140 1.27 9.00 -1.73
N ILE A 141 0.86 10.27 -1.61
CA ILE A 141 1.43 11.13 -0.57
C ILE A 141 0.94 10.64 0.80
N SER A 142 1.89 10.34 1.66
CA SER A 142 1.64 9.78 2.98
C SER A 142 2.04 10.78 4.07
N ARG A 143 1.24 10.88 5.14
CA ARG A 143 1.50 11.72 6.32
C ARG A 143 1.75 13.20 5.97
N ALA A 144 1.03 13.71 4.98
CA ALA A 144 1.13 15.10 4.57
C ALA A 144 0.71 16.06 5.71
N ILE A 145 1.45 17.16 5.85
CA ILE A 145 1.03 18.27 6.70
C ILE A 145 0.28 19.25 5.81
N LYS A 146 -1.03 19.44 6.07
CA LYS A 146 -1.89 20.33 5.27
C LYS A 146 -1.34 21.76 5.26
N ASN A 147 -1.53 22.46 4.14
CA ASN A 147 -1.18 23.87 3.95
C ASN A 147 0.33 24.16 3.98
N THR A 148 1.18 23.26 3.55
CA THR A 148 2.61 23.50 3.39
C THR A 148 2.97 23.64 1.90
N LYS A 149 3.92 24.57 1.56
CA LYS A 149 4.49 24.70 0.21
C LYS A 149 5.16 23.40 -0.26
N LEU A 150 5.60 22.60 0.70
CA LEU A 150 6.29 21.34 0.49
C LEU A 150 5.46 20.34 -0.34
N SER A 151 4.12 20.32 -0.18
CA SER A 151 3.25 19.40 -0.94
C SER A 151 3.25 19.68 -2.45
N THR A 152 3.44 20.92 -2.88
CA THR A 152 3.53 21.28 -4.31
C THR A 152 4.90 20.93 -4.89
N GLU A 153 5.97 21.20 -4.15
CA GLU A 153 7.34 20.90 -4.56
C GLU A 153 7.58 19.40 -4.72
N ILE A 154 6.96 18.59 -3.89
CA ILE A 154 7.05 17.13 -3.93
C ILE A 154 6.43 16.56 -5.19
N SER A 155 5.27 17.05 -5.59
CA SER A 155 4.60 16.57 -6.81
C SER A 155 5.50 16.80 -8.04
N SER A 156 6.21 17.93 -8.08
CA SER A 156 7.17 18.23 -9.16
C SER A 156 8.37 17.28 -9.13
N ALA A 157 8.92 16.99 -7.95
CA ALA A 157 10.06 16.08 -7.82
C ALA A 157 9.67 14.61 -8.11
N LEU A 158 8.47 14.17 -7.71
CA LEU A 158 7.97 12.83 -8.04
C LEU A 158 7.64 12.67 -9.52
N ALA A 159 7.30 13.75 -10.22
CA ALA A 159 7.03 13.70 -11.66
C ALA A 159 8.27 13.28 -12.49
N GLU A 160 9.49 13.47 -11.97
CA GLU A 160 10.74 13.02 -12.60
C GLU A 160 10.80 11.49 -12.78
N TYR A 161 10.08 10.74 -11.95
CA TYR A 161 9.99 9.27 -12.04
C TYR A 161 9.00 8.78 -13.11
N ASN A 162 8.26 9.68 -13.78
CA ASN A 162 7.27 9.34 -14.81
C ASN A 162 6.17 8.35 -14.35
N LEU A 163 5.86 8.34 -13.06
CA LEU A 163 4.74 7.59 -12.49
C LEU A 163 3.63 8.55 -12.05
N PRO A 164 2.35 8.18 -12.20
CA PRO A 164 1.24 9.00 -11.73
C PRO A 164 1.23 9.10 -10.20
N ILE A 165 0.68 10.22 -9.71
CA ILE A 165 0.51 10.49 -8.29
C ILE A 165 -0.99 10.51 -8.00
N LEU A 166 -1.45 9.74 -7.02
CA LEU A 166 -2.84 9.81 -6.55
C LEU A 166 -3.12 11.21 -5.98
N LYS A 167 -4.28 11.76 -6.26
CA LYS A 167 -4.77 13.01 -5.65
C LYS A 167 -5.07 12.81 -4.18
N ALA A 168 -5.65 11.64 -3.85
CA ALA A 168 -5.87 11.22 -2.48
C ALA A 168 -4.57 10.76 -1.83
N GLY A 169 -4.38 11.18 -0.58
CA GLY A 169 -3.25 10.78 0.25
C GLY A 169 -3.64 10.78 1.72
N THR A 170 -2.72 10.43 2.61
CA THR A 170 -2.96 10.50 4.05
C THR A 170 -2.29 11.72 4.66
N SER A 171 -2.99 12.39 5.56
CA SER A 171 -2.40 13.47 6.38
C SER A 171 -1.81 12.90 7.67
N GLN A 172 -0.93 13.69 8.30
CA GLN A 172 -0.42 13.33 9.62
C GLN A 172 -1.52 13.54 10.68
N ARG A 173 -2.16 12.43 11.06
CA ARG A 173 -3.27 12.42 12.03
C ARG A 173 -3.02 11.44 13.15
N VAL A 174 -3.42 11.80 14.35
CA VAL A 174 -3.36 10.92 15.53
C VAL A 174 -4.28 9.70 15.36
N ALA A 175 -5.35 9.81 14.60
CA ALA A 175 -6.30 8.72 14.36
C ALA A 175 -5.62 7.45 13.84
N TYR A 176 -4.64 7.55 12.92
CA TYR A 176 -3.96 6.39 12.37
C TYR A 176 -3.20 5.56 13.43
N PRO A 177 -2.26 6.12 14.20
CA PRO A 177 -1.59 5.34 15.22
C PRO A 177 -2.51 4.92 16.38
N THR A 178 -3.51 5.72 16.75
CA THR A 178 -4.45 5.37 17.83
C THR A 178 -5.27 4.14 17.45
N THR A 179 -5.89 4.12 16.28
CA THR A 179 -6.67 2.95 15.83
C THR A 179 -5.79 1.73 15.62
N ALA A 180 -4.57 1.92 15.07
CA ALA A 180 -3.64 0.82 14.87
C ALA A 180 -3.21 0.14 16.19
N ALA A 181 -3.02 0.91 17.27
CA ALA A 181 -2.66 0.38 18.58
C ALA A 181 -3.75 -0.54 19.19
N GLU A 182 -5.00 -0.37 18.77
CA GLU A 182 -6.14 -1.19 19.19
C GLU A 182 -6.47 -2.30 18.17
N GLY A 183 -5.60 -2.51 17.17
CA GLY A 183 -5.87 -3.44 16.07
C GLY A 183 -7.02 -3.01 15.16
N LEU A 184 -7.45 -1.75 15.23
CA LEU A 184 -8.54 -1.19 14.45
C LEU A 184 -8.06 -0.43 13.23
N THR A 185 -8.99 0.03 12.39
CA THR A 185 -8.73 0.95 11.29
C THR A 185 -9.46 2.28 11.52
N VAL A 186 -9.17 3.27 10.69
CA VAL A 186 -9.84 4.59 10.77
C VAL A 186 -11.36 4.51 10.57
N PHE A 187 -11.87 3.40 10.10
CA PHE A 187 -13.32 3.15 9.92
C PHE A 187 -14.04 2.81 11.23
N ASN A 188 -13.33 2.71 12.35
CA ASN A 188 -13.96 2.73 13.68
C ASN A 188 -14.78 4.01 13.90
N ASP A 189 -14.35 5.13 13.29
CA ASP A 189 -15.16 6.33 13.08
C ASP A 189 -15.20 6.68 11.58
N SER A 190 -16.20 6.16 10.88
CA SER A 190 -16.38 6.37 9.43
C SER A 190 -16.65 7.83 9.05
N SER A 191 -17.00 8.69 10.00
CA SER A 191 -17.23 10.13 9.78
C SER A 191 -15.92 10.95 9.82
N SER A 192 -14.85 10.36 10.35
CA SER A 192 -13.55 11.02 10.53
C SER A 192 -12.92 11.44 9.20
N ASP A 193 -12.11 12.46 9.26
CA ASP A 193 -11.34 12.88 8.08
C ASP A 193 -10.34 11.81 7.63
N ALA A 194 -9.81 11.01 8.56
CA ALA A 194 -8.91 9.92 8.21
C ALA A 194 -9.63 8.82 7.41
N ALA A 195 -10.87 8.49 7.79
CA ALA A 195 -11.70 7.57 7.02
C ALA A 195 -12.01 8.10 5.61
N LYS A 196 -12.31 9.41 5.50
CA LYS A 196 -12.53 10.06 4.20
C LYS A 196 -11.29 10.04 3.30
N GLU A 197 -10.08 10.23 3.88
CA GLU A 197 -8.82 10.13 3.13
C GLU A 197 -8.63 8.74 2.53
N ILE A 198 -8.84 7.69 3.32
CA ILE A 198 -8.72 6.31 2.83
C ILE A 198 -9.82 5.96 1.83
N GLU A 199 -11.05 6.44 2.06
CA GLU A 199 -12.17 6.23 1.11
C GLU A 199 -11.87 6.87 -0.25
N ALA A 200 -11.36 8.11 -0.28
CA ALA A 200 -10.94 8.78 -1.51
C ALA A 200 -9.79 8.02 -2.20
N MET A 201 -8.79 7.56 -1.43
CA MET A 201 -7.70 6.74 -1.96
C MET A 201 -8.21 5.44 -2.59
N LYS A 202 -9.14 4.75 -1.92
CA LYS A 202 -9.77 3.54 -2.45
C LYS A 202 -10.42 3.79 -3.81
N GLN A 203 -11.17 4.88 -3.97
CA GLN A 203 -11.83 5.21 -5.23
C GLN A 203 -10.80 5.39 -6.37
N GLU A 204 -9.76 6.20 -6.15
CA GLU A 204 -8.72 6.39 -7.17
C GLU A 204 -7.95 5.09 -7.48
N VAL A 205 -7.70 4.26 -6.48
CA VAL A 205 -7.06 2.93 -6.67
C VAL A 205 -7.93 2.05 -7.57
N LEU A 206 -9.24 2.02 -7.36
CA LEU A 206 -10.16 1.26 -8.20
C LEU A 206 -10.22 1.83 -9.63
N GLU A 207 -10.20 3.16 -9.80
CA GLU A 207 -10.11 3.79 -11.11
C GLU A 207 -8.82 3.38 -11.85
N VAL A 208 -7.68 3.40 -11.17
CA VAL A 208 -6.39 2.94 -11.75
C VAL A 208 -6.46 1.48 -12.17
N ILE A 209 -7.06 0.61 -11.37
CA ILE A 209 -7.16 -0.82 -11.64
C ILE A 209 -8.08 -1.09 -12.84
N TYR A 210 -9.28 -0.54 -12.82
CA TYR A 210 -10.32 -0.87 -13.78
C TYR A 210 -10.36 0.05 -15.01
N GLY A 211 -9.65 1.18 -14.99
CA GLY A 211 -9.55 2.09 -16.15
C GLY A 211 -10.83 2.87 -16.39
N ALA A 212 -11.49 3.31 -15.32
CA ALA A 212 -12.69 4.13 -15.40
C ALA A 212 -12.36 5.61 -15.65
#